data_20e8759432d9e715e75cce3588dbe71c
#
_entry.id   20e8759432d9e715e75cce3588dbe71c
#
_cell.length_a   1.000
_cell.length_b   1.000
_cell.length_c   1.000
_cell.angle_alpha   90.00
_cell.angle_beta   90.00
_cell.angle_gamma   90.00
#
_symmetry.space_group_name_H-M   'P 1'
#
loop_
_entity.id
_entity.type
_entity.pdbx_description
1 polymer ?
#
loop_
_entity_poly.entity_id
_entity_poly.type
_entity_poly.pdbx_seq_one_letter_code
_entity_poly.pdbx_strand_id
1 'polypeptide(L)'
;WLEDMVPWQMTQQHKTITQALETPTTTGEDIYLLNYFKPLIDEHAVDIIHPDLASSGGLLETKRIGDYAEEKGISMAMHQAGTPVSFMASVHCAAATQNFLSLEHHSVDVPWWESMFTKVDGVKMIDKGYAPVPLTAPGLGIEINEEVVKAHLHKSDSSYFAPTDQWNEKRSHDRTYSYFRLFISLP
;
A
#
# COMPACT_ATOMS: atom_id res chain seq x y z
N TRP A 1 3.00 -6.58 -18.38
CA TRP A 1 4.34 -6.72 -17.81
C TRP A 1 4.62 -8.14 -17.31
N LEU A 2 5.88 -8.43 -17.00
CA LEU A 2 6.29 -9.63 -16.28
C LEU A 2 6.69 -9.22 -14.86
N GLU A 3 6.13 -9.92 -13.87
CA GLU A 3 6.21 -9.54 -12.46
C GLU A 3 6.97 -10.59 -11.66
N ASP A 4 7.80 -10.13 -10.70
CA ASP A 4 8.49 -10.93 -9.68
C ASP A 4 9.20 -12.17 -10.21
N MET A 5 9.87 -12.03 -11.35
CA MET A 5 10.54 -13.15 -12.03
C MET A 5 11.68 -13.77 -11.22
N VAL A 6 12.27 -12.99 -10.31
CA VAL A 6 13.27 -13.43 -9.32
C VAL A 6 13.04 -12.64 -8.03
N PRO A 7 13.55 -13.10 -6.87
CA PRO A 7 13.48 -12.31 -5.62
C PRO A 7 14.01 -10.89 -5.80
N TRP A 8 13.32 -9.90 -5.27
CA TRP A 8 13.63 -8.47 -5.48
C TRP A 8 15.06 -8.09 -5.04
N GLN A 9 15.67 -8.83 -4.09
CA GLN A 9 17.04 -8.61 -3.64
C GLN A 9 18.08 -8.90 -4.74
N MET A 10 17.69 -9.63 -5.79
CA MET A 10 18.56 -10.00 -6.90
C MET A 10 18.58 -8.93 -7.99
N THR A 11 18.98 -7.70 -7.64
CA THR A 11 18.96 -6.53 -8.55
C THR A 11 19.66 -6.79 -9.89
N GLN A 12 20.82 -7.46 -9.88
CA GLN A 12 21.57 -7.71 -11.11
C GLN A 12 20.89 -8.73 -12.04
N GLN A 13 20.20 -9.71 -11.46
CA GLN A 13 19.40 -10.66 -12.22
C GLN A 13 18.17 -10.00 -12.82
N HIS A 14 17.45 -9.16 -12.05
CA HIS A 14 16.38 -8.32 -12.59
C HIS A 14 16.88 -7.50 -13.78
N LYS A 15 17.98 -6.77 -13.63
CA LYS A 15 18.59 -5.97 -14.70
C LYS A 15 18.88 -6.81 -15.95
N THR A 16 19.49 -7.99 -15.78
CA THR A 16 19.79 -8.88 -16.90
C THR A 16 18.54 -9.33 -17.65
N ILE A 17 17.48 -9.67 -16.90
CA ILE A 17 16.20 -10.09 -17.47
C ILE A 17 15.54 -8.93 -18.21
N THR A 18 15.43 -7.76 -17.56
CA THR A 18 14.84 -6.54 -18.13
C THR A 18 15.52 -6.15 -19.46
N GLN A 19 16.84 -6.18 -19.50
CA GLN A 19 17.61 -5.85 -20.72
C GLN A 19 17.45 -6.88 -21.84
N ALA A 20 17.06 -8.12 -21.54
CA ALA A 20 16.87 -9.18 -22.51
C ALA A 20 15.46 -9.28 -23.09
N LEU A 21 14.51 -8.50 -22.56
CA LEU A 21 13.09 -8.59 -22.89
C LEU A 21 12.59 -7.29 -23.53
N GLU A 22 11.62 -7.43 -24.42
CA GLU A 22 10.82 -6.29 -24.93
C GLU A 22 9.58 -6.02 -24.06
N THR A 23 9.12 -7.05 -23.33
CA THR A 23 7.99 -6.92 -22.40
C THR A 23 8.47 -6.22 -21.12
N PRO A 24 7.81 -5.13 -20.70
CA PRO A 24 8.17 -4.45 -19.46
C PRO A 24 8.19 -5.38 -18.25
N THR A 25 9.12 -5.14 -17.35
CA THR A 25 9.29 -5.92 -16.12
C THR A 25 8.94 -5.09 -14.90
N THR A 26 8.44 -5.75 -13.85
CA THR A 26 8.07 -5.10 -12.59
C THR A 26 8.41 -5.96 -11.37
N THR A 27 8.64 -5.30 -10.24
CA THR A 27 8.70 -5.89 -8.88
C THR A 27 8.48 -4.82 -7.83
N GLY A 28 8.09 -5.21 -6.61
CA GLY A 28 8.03 -4.26 -5.53
C GLY A 28 7.02 -4.50 -4.42
N GLU A 29 6.10 -5.44 -4.54
CA GLU A 29 5.03 -5.67 -3.54
C GLU A 29 5.57 -6.04 -2.15
N ASP A 30 6.70 -6.77 -2.12
CA ASP A 30 7.38 -7.23 -0.92
C ASP A 30 8.50 -6.27 -0.43
N ILE A 31 8.64 -5.09 -1.04
CA ILE A 31 9.71 -4.15 -0.72
C ILE A 31 9.23 -3.08 0.26
N TYR A 32 9.98 -2.90 1.33
CA TYR A 32 9.71 -1.91 2.38
C TYR A 32 10.68 -0.73 2.26
N LEU A 33 10.17 0.50 2.35
CA LEU A 33 10.94 1.74 2.40
C LEU A 33 11.76 2.05 1.13
N LEU A 34 11.91 3.32 0.84
CA LEU A 34 12.63 3.84 -0.31
C LEU A 34 14.06 3.26 -0.45
N ASN A 35 14.75 3.07 0.67
CA ASN A 35 16.14 2.60 0.62
C ASN A 35 16.31 1.24 -0.06
N TYR A 36 15.28 0.39 0.00
CA TYR A 36 15.33 -0.93 -0.65
C TYR A 36 14.84 -0.91 -2.10
N PHE A 37 14.08 0.13 -2.51
CA PHE A 37 13.74 0.39 -3.91
C PHE A 37 14.92 1.01 -4.69
N LYS A 38 15.76 1.80 -4.02
CA LYS A 38 16.87 2.51 -4.67
C LYS A 38 17.76 1.65 -5.57
N PRO A 39 18.23 0.46 -5.14
CA PRO A 39 19.09 -0.36 -6.01
C PRO A 39 18.41 -0.75 -7.33
N LEU A 40 17.12 -1.08 -7.30
CA LEU A 40 16.36 -1.43 -8.50
C LEU A 40 16.17 -0.22 -9.41
N ILE A 41 15.87 0.94 -8.84
CA ILE A 41 15.64 2.20 -9.55
C ILE A 41 16.95 2.75 -10.14
N ASP A 42 18.00 2.84 -9.34
CA ASP A 42 19.29 3.42 -9.77
C ASP A 42 19.97 2.60 -10.87
N GLU A 43 19.79 1.29 -10.84
CA GLU A 43 20.36 0.37 -11.83
C GLU A 43 19.46 0.15 -13.05
N HIS A 44 18.26 0.76 -13.10
CA HIS A 44 17.22 0.44 -14.09
C HIS A 44 17.03 -1.07 -14.23
N ALA A 45 16.89 -1.73 -13.08
CA ALA A 45 16.79 -3.17 -13.01
C ALA A 45 15.38 -3.69 -13.34
N VAL A 46 14.38 -2.80 -13.35
CA VAL A 46 13.00 -3.01 -13.80
C VAL A 46 12.50 -1.79 -14.55
N ASP A 47 11.50 -1.94 -15.39
CA ASP A 47 10.85 -0.85 -16.12
C ASP A 47 9.80 -0.13 -15.28
N ILE A 48 9.21 -0.85 -14.34
CA ILE A 48 8.10 -0.38 -13.49
C ILE A 48 8.39 -0.80 -12.06
N ILE A 49 8.24 0.10 -11.09
CA ILE A 49 8.18 -0.27 -9.67
C ILE A 49 6.75 -0.54 -9.23
N HIS A 50 6.57 -1.50 -8.32
CA HIS A 50 5.26 -2.03 -7.91
C HIS A 50 5.05 -2.02 -6.38
N PRO A 51 5.17 -0.85 -5.72
CA PRO A 51 5.04 -0.79 -4.27
C PRO A 51 3.58 -1.03 -3.82
N ASP A 52 3.39 -1.82 -2.76
CA ASP A 52 2.13 -1.84 -2.00
C ASP A 52 2.19 -0.79 -0.89
N LEU A 53 1.21 0.11 -0.85
CA LEU A 53 1.18 1.20 0.14
C LEU A 53 1.10 0.68 1.58
N ALA A 54 0.41 -0.43 1.83
CA ALA A 54 0.25 -0.98 3.17
C ALA A 54 1.55 -1.58 3.71
N SER A 55 2.46 -2.04 2.84
CA SER A 55 3.76 -2.63 3.21
C SER A 55 4.93 -1.67 3.02
N SER A 56 4.94 -0.86 1.97
CA SER A 56 6.10 -0.02 1.59
C SER A 56 6.41 1.13 2.55
N GLY A 57 5.51 1.44 3.50
CA GLY A 57 5.74 2.48 4.53
C GLY A 57 4.64 3.54 4.62
N GLY A 58 3.49 3.30 3.99
CA GLY A 58 2.32 4.19 4.01
C GLY A 58 2.40 5.34 2.99
N LEU A 59 1.44 6.26 3.07
CA LEU A 59 1.23 7.33 2.08
C LEU A 59 2.50 8.12 1.75
N LEU A 60 3.18 8.63 2.76
CA LEU A 60 4.34 9.50 2.57
C LEU A 60 5.51 8.75 1.94
N GLU A 61 5.80 7.57 2.44
CA GLU A 61 6.94 6.78 1.93
C GLU A 61 6.69 6.27 0.52
N THR A 62 5.48 5.77 0.23
CA THR A 62 5.11 5.34 -1.13
C THR A 62 5.19 6.49 -2.14
N LYS A 63 4.72 7.69 -1.73
CA LYS A 63 4.86 8.90 -2.55
C LYS A 63 6.32 9.22 -2.83
N ARG A 64 7.21 9.16 -1.82
CA ARG A 64 8.66 9.37 -1.99
C ARG A 64 9.32 8.34 -2.89
N ILE A 65 8.86 7.08 -2.84
CA ILE A 65 9.32 6.02 -3.74
C ILE A 65 8.94 6.38 -5.19
N GLY A 66 7.69 6.80 -5.42
CA GLY A 66 7.23 7.25 -6.74
C GLY A 66 8.01 8.45 -7.26
N ASP A 67 8.21 9.50 -6.45
CA ASP A 67 8.98 10.68 -6.83
C ASP A 67 10.43 10.34 -7.19
N TYR A 68 11.07 9.47 -6.42
CA TYR A 68 12.42 9.03 -6.71
C TYR A 68 12.51 8.22 -8.02
N ALA A 69 11.52 7.37 -8.28
CA ALA A 69 11.45 6.62 -9.54
C ALA A 69 11.21 7.56 -10.74
N GLU A 70 10.38 8.60 -10.57
CA GLU A 70 10.16 9.63 -11.59
C GLU A 70 11.46 10.35 -11.99
N GLU A 71 12.26 10.77 -11.01
CA GLU A 71 13.57 11.40 -11.24
C GLU A 71 14.51 10.53 -12.11
N LYS A 72 14.29 9.23 -12.12
CA LYS A 72 15.06 8.23 -12.88
C LYS A 72 14.33 7.73 -14.13
N GLY A 73 13.15 8.27 -14.43
CA GLY A 73 12.38 7.89 -15.62
C GLY A 73 11.71 6.52 -15.53
N ILE A 74 11.49 6.00 -14.31
CA ILE A 74 10.80 4.72 -14.06
C ILE A 74 9.35 4.99 -13.66
N SER A 75 8.42 4.27 -14.27
CA SER A 75 6.99 4.35 -13.94
C SER A 75 6.65 3.63 -12.63
N MET A 76 5.54 4.02 -11.99
CA MET A 76 5.00 3.35 -10.83
C MET A 76 3.61 2.78 -11.12
N ALA A 77 3.47 1.45 -11.09
CA ALA A 77 2.20 0.76 -10.94
C ALA A 77 2.10 0.30 -9.48
N MET A 78 0.98 0.57 -8.81
CA MET A 78 0.86 0.24 -7.39
C MET A 78 0.20 -1.13 -7.22
N HIS A 79 0.83 -2.01 -6.44
CA HIS A 79 0.23 -3.25 -5.97
C HIS A 79 -0.90 -2.95 -4.99
N GLN A 80 -1.97 -3.77 -5.04
CA GLN A 80 -3.10 -3.65 -4.13
C GLN A 80 -3.85 -4.96 -3.97
N ALA A 81 -3.65 -5.65 -2.87
CA ALA A 81 -4.36 -6.86 -2.46
C ALA A 81 -5.08 -6.72 -1.11
N GLY A 82 -5.19 -5.51 -0.59
CA GLY A 82 -5.72 -5.23 0.74
C GLY A 82 -7.20 -4.85 0.80
N THR A 83 -7.57 -4.27 1.92
CA THR A 83 -8.93 -3.79 2.20
C THR A 83 -9.26 -2.50 1.46
N PRO A 84 -10.53 -2.08 1.39
CA PRO A 84 -10.91 -0.77 0.86
C PRO A 84 -10.20 0.42 1.51
N VAL A 85 -9.71 0.31 2.75
CA VAL A 85 -8.91 1.37 3.41
C VAL A 85 -7.58 1.54 2.71
N SER A 86 -6.83 0.45 2.50
CA SER A 86 -5.55 0.51 1.79
C SER A 86 -5.75 0.92 0.33
N PHE A 87 -6.82 0.45 -0.31
CA PHE A 87 -7.17 0.83 -1.67
C PHE A 87 -7.40 2.35 -1.79
N MET A 88 -8.23 2.95 -0.94
CA MET A 88 -8.47 4.40 -1.00
C MET A 88 -7.24 5.21 -0.61
N ALA A 89 -6.40 4.73 0.31
CA ALA A 89 -5.11 5.34 0.58
C ALA A 89 -4.20 5.31 -0.66
N SER A 90 -4.18 4.18 -1.38
CA SER A 90 -3.45 4.04 -2.65
C SER A 90 -4.02 4.95 -3.74
N VAL A 91 -5.34 5.12 -3.83
CA VAL A 91 -5.99 6.08 -4.76
C VAL A 91 -5.50 7.52 -4.51
N HIS A 92 -5.44 7.96 -3.25
CA HIS A 92 -4.90 9.28 -2.91
C HIS A 92 -3.42 9.42 -3.23
N CYS A 93 -2.62 8.38 -2.95
CA CYS A 93 -1.20 8.36 -3.30
C CYS A 93 -0.99 8.42 -4.81
N ALA A 94 -1.72 7.60 -5.55
CA ALA A 94 -1.70 7.57 -7.01
C ALA A 94 -2.04 8.93 -7.63
N ALA A 95 -3.10 9.58 -7.13
CA ALA A 95 -3.51 10.91 -7.61
C ALA A 95 -2.45 12.00 -7.35
N ALA A 96 -1.57 11.80 -6.38
CA ALA A 96 -0.48 12.72 -6.05
C ALA A 96 0.85 12.36 -6.71
N THR A 97 0.94 11.24 -7.44
CA THR A 97 2.18 10.71 -8.00
C THR A 97 2.17 10.87 -9.52
N GLN A 98 3.17 11.60 -10.05
CA GLN A 98 3.16 12.05 -11.43
C GLN A 98 3.46 10.91 -12.43
N ASN A 99 4.37 10.00 -12.10
CA ASN A 99 4.74 8.84 -12.90
C ASN A 99 3.82 7.62 -12.67
N PHE A 100 2.64 7.83 -12.09
CA PHE A 100 1.66 6.78 -11.85
C PHE A 100 1.14 6.18 -13.17
N LEU A 101 1.20 4.87 -13.27
CA LEU A 101 0.74 4.10 -14.43
C LEU A 101 -0.62 3.43 -14.17
N SER A 102 -0.73 2.68 -13.08
CA SER A 102 -1.95 1.94 -12.72
C SER A 102 -1.97 1.59 -11.24
N LEU A 103 -3.17 1.33 -10.73
CA LEU A 103 -3.41 0.75 -9.41
C LEU A 103 -4.08 -0.61 -9.60
N GLU A 104 -3.49 -1.63 -9.03
CA GLU A 104 -4.05 -2.97 -9.02
C GLU A 104 -5.34 -3.06 -8.20
N HIS A 105 -6.21 -4.00 -8.54
CA HIS A 105 -7.35 -4.39 -7.73
C HIS A 105 -7.47 -5.91 -7.72
N HIS A 106 -6.84 -6.55 -6.76
CA HIS A 106 -6.77 -8.00 -6.63
C HIS A 106 -8.04 -8.64 -6.05
N SER A 107 -8.88 -7.88 -5.35
CA SER A 107 -10.03 -8.40 -4.59
C SER A 107 -11.33 -8.50 -5.38
N VAL A 108 -11.25 -8.65 -6.70
CA VAL A 108 -12.42 -8.74 -7.61
C VAL A 108 -13.33 -9.93 -7.34
N ASP A 109 -12.79 -11.00 -6.75
CA ASP A 109 -13.48 -12.24 -6.41
C ASP A 109 -13.97 -12.29 -4.95
N VAL A 110 -13.81 -11.21 -4.18
CA VAL A 110 -14.31 -11.08 -2.81
C VAL A 110 -15.64 -10.31 -2.79
N PRO A 111 -16.81 -11.00 -2.76
CA PRO A 111 -18.11 -10.37 -3.03
C PRO A 111 -18.50 -9.28 -2.02
N TRP A 112 -17.96 -9.33 -0.82
CA TRP A 112 -18.27 -8.40 0.27
C TRP A 112 -17.21 -7.30 0.44
N TRP A 113 -16.16 -7.29 -0.39
CA TRP A 113 -15.03 -6.36 -0.26
C TRP A 113 -15.49 -4.89 -0.32
N GLU A 114 -16.25 -4.51 -1.34
CA GLU A 114 -16.74 -3.13 -1.49
C GLU A 114 -17.74 -2.75 -0.41
N SER A 115 -18.51 -3.72 0.12
CA SER A 115 -19.53 -3.47 1.15
C SER A 115 -18.96 -3.24 2.56
N MET A 116 -17.66 -3.50 2.79
CA MET A 116 -16.99 -3.17 4.07
C MET A 116 -16.96 -1.67 4.35
N PHE A 117 -17.12 -0.84 3.32
CA PHE A 117 -17.00 0.62 3.43
C PHE A 117 -18.00 1.32 2.51
N THR A 118 -18.39 2.52 2.92
CA THR A 118 -19.21 3.41 2.11
C THR A 118 -18.41 4.68 1.82
N LYS A 119 -18.39 5.13 0.57
CA LYS A 119 -17.83 6.44 0.23
C LYS A 119 -18.75 7.55 0.73
N VAL A 120 -18.16 8.55 1.35
CA VAL A 120 -18.88 9.71 1.93
C VAL A 120 -19.67 10.47 0.87
N ASP A 121 -19.17 10.51 -0.37
CA ASP A 121 -19.84 11.15 -1.52
C ASP A 121 -20.92 10.27 -2.18
N GLY A 122 -21.12 9.04 -1.71
CA GLY A 122 -22.10 8.09 -2.25
C GLY A 122 -21.74 7.51 -3.62
N VAL A 123 -20.56 7.83 -4.16
CA VAL A 123 -20.08 7.31 -5.45
C VAL A 123 -19.47 5.92 -5.25
N LYS A 124 -19.59 5.05 -6.25
CA LYS A 124 -18.93 3.73 -6.22
C LYS A 124 -17.42 3.89 -6.03
N MET A 125 -16.82 2.95 -5.30
CA MET A 125 -15.39 2.93 -5.07
C MET A 125 -14.62 2.70 -6.36
N ILE A 126 -15.12 1.76 -7.18
CA ILE A 126 -14.59 1.48 -8.52
C ILE A 126 -15.75 1.52 -9.51
N ASP A 127 -15.63 2.31 -10.57
CA ASP A 127 -16.59 2.37 -11.67
C ASP A 127 -15.85 2.25 -13.00
N LYS A 128 -16.19 1.23 -13.79
CA LYS A 128 -15.61 0.96 -15.12
C LYS A 128 -14.08 0.96 -15.15
N GLY A 129 -13.45 0.43 -14.11
CA GLY A 129 -11.99 0.36 -13.99
C GLY A 129 -11.32 1.64 -13.47
N TYR A 130 -12.09 2.61 -13.01
CA TYR A 130 -11.60 3.85 -12.43
C TYR A 130 -12.06 4.02 -10.99
N ALA A 131 -11.18 4.54 -10.14
CA ALA A 131 -11.50 4.91 -8.77
C ALA A 131 -11.57 6.44 -8.66
N PRO A 132 -12.77 7.03 -8.46
CA PRO A 132 -12.91 8.47 -8.27
C PRO A 132 -12.20 8.94 -6.99
N VAL A 133 -11.37 9.98 -7.10
CA VAL A 133 -10.67 10.58 -5.96
C VAL A 133 -11.62 11.51 -5.19
N PRO A 134 -11.88 11.28 -3.89
CA PRO A 134 -12.82 12.10 -3.11
C PRO A 134 -12.14 13.40 -2.63
N LEU A 135 -11.98 14.38 -3.52
CA LEU A 135 -11.21 15.60 -3.28
C LEU A 135 -11.74 16.51 -2.16
N THR A 136 -13.04 16.43 -1.85
CA THR A 136 -13.69 17.29 -0.86
C THR A 136 -14.11 16.57 0.42
N ALA A 137 -14.03 15.26 0.44
CA ALA A 137 -14.37 14.47 1.61
C ALA A 137 -13.24 14.45 2.63
N PRO A 138 -13.54 14.41 3.94
CA PRO A 138 -12.51 14.32 4.98
C PRO A 138 -11.82 12.93 4.95
N GLY A 139 -10.56 12.91 5.38
CA GLY A 139 -9.77 11.68 5.48
C GLY A 139 -9.61 10.97 4.14
N LEU A 140 -9.85 9.68 4.10
CA LEU A 140 -9.82 8.87 2.86
C LEU A 140 -11.13 8.94 2.05
N GLY A 141 -12.14 9.66 2.54
CA GLY A 141 -13.45 9.78 1.89
C GLY A 141 -14.31 8.52 2.00
N ILE A 142 -14.06 7.68 3.01
CA ILE A 142 -14.82 6.46 3.29
C ILE A 142 -15.20 6.34 4.76
N GLU A 143 -16.30 5.64 5.03
CA GLU A 143 -16.74 5.24 6.36
C GLU A 143 -16.82 3.71 6.45
N ILE A 144 -16.44 3.17 7.60
CA ILE A 144 -16.45 1.73 7.84
C ILE A 144 -17.89 1.24 8.03
N ASN A 145 -18.27 0.21 7.30
CA ASN A 145 -19.47 -0.57 7.59
C ASN A 145 -19.13 -1.66 8.62
N GLU A 146 -19.24 -1.29 9.89
CA GLU A 146 -18.85 -2.17 11.00
C GLU A 146 -19.61 -3.49 11.03
N GLU A 147 -20.87 -3.52 10.58
CA GLU A 147 -21.67 -4.77 10.57
C GLU A 147 -21.05 -5.77 9.60
N VAL A 148 -20.70 -5.33 8.40
CA VAL A 148 -20.06 -6.19 7.40
C VAL A 148 -18.68 -6.62 7.87
N VAL A 149 -17.87 -5.71 8.41
CA VAL A 149 -16.52 -6.03 8.90
C VAL A 149 -16.60 -7.06 10.05
N LYS A 150 -17.49 -6.86 11.01
CA LYS A 150 -17.71 -7.80 12.13
C LYS A 150 -18.15 -9.18 11.66
N ALA A 151 -19.00 -9.25 10.63
CA ALA A 151 -19.46 -10.51 10.06
C ALA A 151 -18.34 -11.31 9.36
N HIS A 152 -17.24 -10.66 8.98
CA HIS A 152 -16.13 -11.27 8.24
C HIS A 152 -14.82 -11.29 9.02
N LEU A 153 -14.86 -11.10 10.33
CA LEU A 153 -13.68 -11.24 11.18
C LEU A 153 -13.10 -12.65 11.08
N HIS A 154 -11.77 -12.73 11.15
CA HIS A 154 -11.09 -14.02 11.20
C HIS A 154 -11.54 -14.79 12.45
N LYS A 155 -11.74 -16.10 12.34
CA LYS A 155 -12.26 -16.94 13.42
C LYS A 155 -11.45 -16.92 14.72
N SER A 156 -10.15 -16.61 14.63
CA SER A 156 -9.27 -16.49 15.80
C SER A 156 -9.33 -15.12 16.47
N ASP A 157 -9.95 -14.13 15.85
CA ASP A 157 -10.06 -12.76 16.37
C ASP A 157 -11.51 -12.28 16.27
N SER A 158 -12.24 -12.45 17.34
CA SER A 158 -13.64 -11.98 17.45
C SER A 158 -13.75 -10.63 18.17
N SER A 159 -12.62 -10.01 18.54
CA SER A 159 -12.63 -8.88 19.48
C SER A 159 -12.88 -7.52 18.81
N TYR A 160 -12.82 -7.41 17.50
CA TYR A 160 -13.09 -6.18 16.72
C TYR A 160 -12.67 -4.90 17.45
N PHE A 161 -11.37 -4.61 17.46
CA PHE A 161 -10.77 -3.45 18.15
C PHE A 161 -11.01 -3.38 19.66
N ALA A 162 -11.59 -4.41 20.30
CA ALA A 162 -11.65 -4.47 21.74
C ALA A 162 -10.22 -4.56 22.33
N PRO A 163 -9.91 -3.77 23.37
CA PRO A 163 -8.61 -3.86 24.02
C PRO A 163 -8.37 -5.28 24.53
N THR A 164 -7.24 -5.87 24.20
CA THR A 164 -6.78 -7.13 24.76
C THR A 164 -5.66 -6.87 25.77
N ASP A 165 -5.38 -7.81 26.67
CA ASP A 165 -4.27 -7.68 27.62
C ASP A 165 -2.94 -7.42 26.90
N GLN A 166 -2.77 -7.96 25.69
CA GLN A 166 -1.60 -7.78 24.84
C GLN A 166 -1.40 -6.33 24.37
N TRP A 167 -2.43 -5.50 24.32
CA TRP A 167 -2.31 -4.08 23.95
C TRP A 167 -1.48 -3.29 24.96
N ASN A 168 -1.45 -3.76 26.21
CA ASN A 168 -0.73 -3.14 27.31
C ASN A 168 0.62 -3.80 27.59
N GLU A 169 0.95 -4.90 26.91
CA GLU A 169 2.24 -5.55 27.08
C GLU A 169 3.38 -4.66 26.55
N LYS A 170 4.37 -4.39 27.38
CA LYS A 170 5.60 -3.72 26.97
C LYS A 170 6.37 -4.64 26.03
N ARG A 171 6.37 -4.35 24.75
CA ARG A 171 7.24 -5.02 23.80
C ARG A 171 8.67 -4.55 24.03
N SER A 172 9.53 -5.48 24.49
CA SER A 172 10.89 -5.21 25.00
C SER A 172 11.86 -4.58 24.00
N HIS A 173 11.49 -4.46 22.73
CA HIS A 173 12.40 -3.99 21.68
C HIS A 173 12.06 -2.60 21.13
N ASP A 174 10.95 -2.01 21.54
CA ASP A 174 10.57 -0.68 21.10
C ASP A 174 11.09 0.39 22.06
N ARG A 175 12.34 0.80 21.88
CA ARG A 175 12.95 1.88 22.65
C ARG A 175 12.25 3.23 22.47
N THR A 176 11.58 3.45 21.35
CA THR A 176 10.81 4.66 21.09
C THR A 176 9.54 4.73 21.92
N TYR A 177 8.90 3.59 22.17
CA TYR A 177 7.67 3.52 22.95
C TYR A 177 7.87 3.87 24.44
N SER A 178 9.05 3.60 25.01
CA SER A 178 9.37 3.95 26.40
C SER A 178 9.59 5.44 26.59
N TYR A 179 10.04 6.17 25.58
CA TYR A 179 10.20 7.61 25.63
C TYR A 179 8.88 8.39 25.55
N PHE A 180 7.93 7.93 24.75
CA PHE A 180 6.61 8.56 24.63
C PHE A 180 5.77 8.47 25.91
N ARG A 181 5.89 7.41 26.70
CA ARG A 181 5.19 7.28 27.98
C ARG A 181 5.71 8.21 29.07
N LEU A 182 6.95 8.65 29.01
CA LEU A 182 7.52 9.61 29.96
C LEU A 182 6.99 11.04 29.79
N PHE A 183 6.44 11.35 28.61
CA PHE A 183 5.88 12.68 28.30
C PHE A 183 4.34 12.78 28.43
N ILE A 184 3.62 11.65 28.55
CA ILE A 184 2.15 11.63 28.66
C ILE A 184 1.66 11.42 30.11
N SER A 185 2.56 11.15 31.06
CA SER A 185 2.22 11.10 32.50
C SER A 185 2.52 12.44 33.17
N LEU A 186 1.81 13.49 32.79
CA LEU A 186 1.65 14.68 33.60
C LEU A 186 0.21 14.73 34.13
N PRO A 187 0.02 15.16 35.39
CA PRO A 187 -1.21 14.99 36.15
C PRO A 187 -2.42 15.67 35.59
#